data_45ba062f71053f48e9abad89e7aaa759
#
_entry.id   45ba062f71053f48e9abad89e7aaa759
#
_cell.length_a   1.000
_cell.length_b   1.000
_cell.length_c   1.000
_cell.angle_alpha   90.00
_cell.angle_beta   90.00
_cell.angle_gamma   90.00
#
_symmetry.space_group_name_H-M   'P 1'
#
loop_
_entity.id
_entity.type
_entity.pdbx_description
1 polymer ?
#
loop_
_entity_poly.entity_id
_entity_poly.type
_entity_poly.pdbx_seq_one_letter_code
_entity_poly.pdbx_strand_id
1 'polypeptide(L)'
;YKTTGAQTYTSAAGDKILAGAASAPLTFTTTNNNVGFSGGDVVLAAGGHLTINTGSSGGDITFGGDIHGTASTANTNITGLTSGTGTITLNAIDTDIEDVTVTGPTILKGNITTVDGGAVLITGDVQLDAATIAITTDDAGGDGTITIDGKVDSENATNRNLDIVSGSALAKITGNIGTTDALATLDINATGAAGVTGGVTLEGNIGSGSTSGSNMGVVAGGATNIGGSTTTGVITLSGSVYNVGGNIALEGSGFTINGSSDVLMIT
;
A
#
# COMPACT_ATOMS: atom_id res chain seq x y z
N TYR A 1 -24.38 -3.64 -8.32
CA TYR A 1 -25.29 -2.76 -7.57
C TYR A 1 -24.99 -1.31 -7.94
N LYS A 2 -26.00 -0.58 -8.47
CA LYS A 2 -25.84 0.81 -8.91
C LYS A 2 -26.92 1.67 -8.26
N THR A 3 -26.50 2.75 -7.59
CA THR A 3 -27.43 3.74 -6.98
C THR A 3 -26.91 5.15 -7.18
N THR A 4 -27.77 6.15 -6.99
CA THR A 4 -27.36 7.55 -6.90
C THR A 4 -27.06 7.96 -5.43
N GLY A 5 -27.50 7.17 -4.46
CA GLY A 5 -27.27 7.38 -3.02
C GLY A 5 -26.20 6.47 -2.45
N ALA A 6 -25.89 6.65 -1.18
CA ALA A 6 -24.95 5.81 -0.45
C ALA A 6 -25.43 4.35 -0.37
N GLN A 7 -24.49 3.43 -0.33
CA GLN A 7 -24.72 2.02 -0.13
C GLN A 7 -24.03 1.58 1.17
N THR A 8 -24.80 1.07 2.11
CA THR A 8 -24.28 0.58 3.39
C THR A 8 -24.68 -0.86 3.60
N TYR A 9 -23.70 -1.70 3.89
CA TYR A 9 -23.85 -3.13 4.12
C TYR A 9 -23.37 -3.43 5.52
N THR A 10 -24.31 -3.73 6.42
CA THR A 10 -24.03 -4.00 7.84
C THR A 10 -24.40 -5.43 8.18
N SER A 11 -23.52 -6.13 8.86
CA SER A 11 -23.87 -7.39 9.56
C SER A 11 -23.77 -7.17 11.06
N ALA A 12 -24.72 -7.70 11.82
CA ALA A 12 -24.72 -7.57 13.28
C ALA A 12 -23.66 -8.47 13.95
N ALA A 13 -23.35 -9.57 13.34
CA ALA A 13 -22.27 -10.49 13.68
C ALA A 13 -22.01 -11.41 12.48
N GLY A 14 -20.74 -11.67 12.21
CA GLY A 14 -20.32 -12.55 11.11
C GLY A 14 -19.97 -11.79 9.82
N ASP A 15 -19.37 -12.53 8.93
CA ASP A 15 -18.79 -12.02 7.71
C ASP A 15 -19.82 -11.77 6.61
N LYS A 16 -19.47 -10.91 5.71
CA LYS A 16 -20.24 -10.64 4.49
C LYS A 16 -19.62 -11.43 3.34
N ILE A 17 -20.24 -12.53 2.95
CA ILE A 17 -19.76 -13.32 1.83
C ILE A 17 -20.25 -12.68 0.54
N LEU A 18 -19.30 -12.22 -0.28
CA LEU A 18 -19.54 -11.65 -1.58
C LEU A 18 -19.24 -12.71 -2.66
N ALA A 19 -20.27 -13.22 -3.29
CA ALA A 19 -20.14 -14.15 -4.40
C ALA A 19 -20.04 -13.38 -5.72
N GLY A 20 -18.84 -13.29 -6.25
CA GLY A 20 -18.53 -12.82 -7.59
C GLY A 20 -17.81 -13.94 -8.35
N ALA A 21 -17.67 -13.81 -9.65
CA ALA A 21 -16.85 -14.68 -10.47
C ALA A 21 -15.93 -13.83 -11.35
N ALA A 22 -14.79 -14.38 -11.79
CA ALA A 22 -13.86 -13.66 -12.67
C ALA A 22 -14.54 -13.13 -13.95
N SER A 23 -15.50 -13.87 -14.49
CA SER A 23 -16.29 -13.48 -15.67
C SER A 23 -17.41 -12.48 -15.36
N ALA A 24 -17.75 -12.26 -14.10
CA ALA A 24 -18.79 -11.35 -13.64
C ALA A 24 -18.40 -10.71 -12.30
N PRO A 25 -17.52 -9.70 -12.31
CA PRO A 25 -17.09 -9.00 -11.12
C PRO A 25 -18.27 -8.44 -10.32
N LEU A 26 -18.21 -8.56 -9.01
CA LEU A 26 -19.18 -7.92 -8.15
C LEU A 26 -18.88 -6.41 -8.11
N THR A 27 -19.80 -5.64 -8.69
CA THR A 27 -19.60 -4.20 -8.86
C THR A 27 -20.59 -3.41 -8.03
N PHE A 28 -20.07 -2.46 -7.23
CA PHE A 28 -20.83 -1.46 -6.51
C PHE A 28 -20.52 -0.09 -7.12
N THR A 29 -21.57 0.63 -7.54
CA THR A 29 -21.39 1.97 -8.13
C THR A 29 -22.36 2.96 -7.49
N THR A 30 -21.83 4.11 -7.08
CA THR A 30 -22.64 5.25 -6.66
C THR A 30 -22.28 6.48 -7.50
N THR A 31 -23.06 7.55 -7.38
CA THR A 31 -22.72 8.84 -7.98
C THR A 31 -22.31 9.78 -6.87
N ASN A 32 -21.00 9.83 -6.59
CA ASN A 32 -20.37 10.67 -5.56
C ASN A 32 -20.94 10.46 -4.14
N ASN A 33 -21.31 9.22 -3.83
CA ASN A 33 -21.82 8.84 -2.51
C ASN A 33 -21.08 7.60 -1.99
N ASN A 34 -21.08 7.43 -0.68
CA ASN A 34 -20.28 6.43 0.01
C ASN A 34 -20.74 4.99 -0.27
N VAL A 35 -19.78 4.08 -0.26
CA VAL A 35 -20.00 2.64 -0.15
C VAL A 35 -19.30 2.16 1.11
N GLY A 36 -20.06 1.59 2.05
CA GLY A 36 -19.53 1.15 3.34
C GLY A 36 -19.93 -0.28 3.70
N PHE A 37 -18.95 -1.03 4.19
CA PHE A 37 -19.14 -2.34 4.81
C PHE A 37 -18.79 -2.23 6.28
N SER A 38 -19.69 -2.60 7.18
CA SER A 38 -19.49 -2.51 8.63
C SER A 38 -19.97 -3.78 9.34
N GLY A 39 -19.43 -4.03 10.52
CA GLY A 39 -19.60 -5.29 11.24
C GLY A 39 -18.59 -6.32 10.78
N GLY A 40 -18.63 -7.53 10.64
CA GLY A 40 -17.62 -8.53 10.27
C GLY A 40 -16.88 -8.27 8.94
N ASP A 41 -16.04 -9.18 8.58
CA ASP A 41 -15.16 -9.10 7.43
C ASP A 41 -15.90 -9.20 6.09
N VAL A 42 -15.24 -8.81 5.02
CA VAL A 42 -15.70 -8.99 3.65
C VAL A 42 -14.97 -10.19 3.06
N VAL A 43 -15.72 -11.25 2.79
CA VAL A 43 -15.18 -12.51 2.28
C VAL A 43 -15.53 -12.64 0.80
N LEU A 44 -14.53 -12.69 -0.07
CA LEU A 44 -14.71 -12.94 -1.50
C LEU A 44 -14.72 -14.45 -1.77
N ALA A 45 -15.76 -14.92 -2.45
CA ALA A 45 -15.82 -16.32 -2.86
C ALA A 45 -14.66 -16.65 -3.81
N ALA A 46 -14.25 -17.89 -3.86
CA ALA A 46 -13.17 -18.38 -4.73
C ALA A 46 -13.34 -17.91 -6.19
N GLY A 47 -12.31 -17.27 -6.74
CA GLY A 47 -12.35 -16.64 -8.06
C GLY A 47 -13.26 -15.40 -8.14
N GLY A 48 -13.66 -14.86 -7.01
CA GLY A 48 -14.49 -13.65 -6.93
C GLY A 48 -13.69 -12.38 -7.22
N HIS A 49 -14.26 -11.46 -7.99
CA HIS A 49 -13.66 -10.17 -8.25
C HIS A 49 -14.53 -9.05 -7.67
N LEU A 50 -13.93 -8.11 -6.95
CA LEU A 50 -14.61 -6.97 -6.36
C LEU A 50 -14.22 -5.67 -7.07
N THR A 51 -15.21 -4.89 -7.47
CA THR A 51 -15.04 -3.52 -7.98
C THR A 51 -15.99 -2.58 -7.25
N ILE A 52 -15.46 -1.46 -6.75
CA ILE A 52 -16.27 -0.39 -6.16
C ILE A 52 -15.89 0.92 -6.82
N ASN A 53 -16.89 1.68 -7.27
CA ASN A 53 -16.68 3.00 -7.85
C ASN A 53 -17.70 3.98 -7.28
N THR A 54 -17.20 4.97 -6.53
CA THR A 54 -18.04 6.01 -5.92
C THR A 54 -18.10 7.30 -6.71
N GLY A 55 -17.53 7.32 -7.94
CA GLY A 55 -17.52 8.48 -8.81
C GLY A 55 -16.29 9.36 -8.64
N SER A 56 -16.25 10.48 -9.36
CA SER A 56 -15.05 11.34 -9.42
C SER A 56 -15.01 12.45 -8.36
N SER A 57 -16.10 12.68 -7.64
CA SER A 57 -16.28 13.88 -6.79
C SER A 57 -16.62 13.57 -5.32
N GLY A 58 -16.07 12.50 -4.75
CA GLY A 58 -15.95 12.38 -3.32
C GLY A 58 -16.89 11.45 -2.57
N GLY A 59 -17.23 10.29 -3.09
CA GLY A 59 -17.81 9.24 -2.26
C GLY A 59 -16.72 8.42 -1.57
N ASP A 60 -16.81 8.18 -0.27
CA ASP A 60 -15.89 7.34 0.46
C ASP A 60 -16.15 5.86 0.23
N ILE A 61 -15.10 5.05 0.32
CA ILE A 61 -15.17 3.59 0.40
C ILE A 61 -14.62 3.18 1.76
N THR A 62 -15.42 2.48 2.56
CA THR A 62 -15.01 2.10 3.91
C THR A 62 -15.24 0.61 4.17
N PHE A 63 -14.19 -0.07 4.59
CA PHE A 63 -14.27 -1.42 5.14
C PHE A 63 -14.02 -1.36 6.64
N GLY A 64 -15.00 -1.82 7.42
CA GLY A 64 -14.94 -1.84 8.88
C GLY A 64 -14.32 -3.12 9.45
N GLY A 65 -14.19 -4.17 8.63
CA GLY A 65 -13.47 -5.42 8.90
C GLY A 65 -12.42 -5.67 7.82
N ASP A 66 -11.78 -6.81 7.88
CA ASP A 66 -10.76 -7.23 6.93
C ASP A 66 -11.39 -7.71 5.61
N ILE A 67 -10.59 -7.82 4.56
CA ILE A 67 -11.01 -8.37 3.27
C ILE A 67 -10.15 -9.59 3.00
N HIS A 68 -10.77 -10.73 2.75
CA HIS A 68 -10.05 -11.95 2.42
C HIS A 68 -10.81 -12.83 1.41
N GLY A 69 -10.09 -13.77 0.78
CA GLY A 69 -10.67 -14.77 -0.09
C GLY A 69 -11.08 -16.04 0.66
N THR A 70 -11.58 -17.02 -0.04
CA THR A 70 -11.94 -18.34 0.51
C THR A 70 -11.05 -19.47 0.02
N ALA A 71 -10.15 -19.22 -0.93
CA ALA A 71 -9.27 -20.25 -1.50
C ALA A 71 -8.06 -19.61 -2.22
N SER A 72 -6.86 -19.91 -1.77
CA SER A 72 -5.59 -19.37 -2.27
C SER A 72 -5.26 -19.73 -3.74
N THR A 73 -5.89 -20.74 -4.30
CA THR A 73 -5.66 -21.16 -5.68
C THR A 73 -6.68 -20.61 -6.68
N ALA A 74 -7.50 -19.67 -6.25
CA ALA A 74 -8.64 -19.23 -7.05
C ALA A 74 -8.52 -17.74 -7.32
N ASN A 75 -7.80 -17.32 -8.31
CA ASN A 75 -7.72 -15.94 -8.83
C ASN A 75 -8.82 -14.98 -8.27
N THR A 76 -8.67 -14.61 -6.99
CA THR A 76 -9.61 -13.76 -6.24
C THR A 76 -9.00 -12.37 -6.14
N ASN A 77 -9.68 -11.35 -6.69
CA ASN A 77 -9.06 -10.05 -6.91
C ASN A 77 -9.92 -8.88 -6.41
N ILE A 78 -9.25 -7.86 -5.89
CA ILE A 78 -9.80 -6.52 -5.76
C ILE A 78 -9.41 -5.74 -7.01
N THR A 79 -10.27 -5.81 -8.04
CA THR A 79 -9.96 -5.29 -9.38
C THR A 79 -10.08 -3.76 -9.49
N GLY A 80 -10.65 -3.10 -8.49
CA GLY A 80 -10.67 -1.64 -8.44
C GLY A 80 -11.52 -1.09 -7.31
N LEU A 81 -10.89 -0.38 -6.40
CA LEU A 81 -11.55 0.50 -5.43
C LEU A 81 -11.28 1.93 -5.89
N THR A 82 -12.29 2.63 -6.40
CA THR A 82 -12.12 3.98 -6.98
C THR A 82 -13.03 4.99 -6.26
N SER A 83 -12.43 5.97 -5.60
CA SER A 83 -13.16 6.97 -4.80
C SER A 83 -13.09 8.39 -5.36
N GLY A 84 -12.35 8.65 -6.43
CA GLY A 84 -12.13 10.02 -6.92
C GLY A 84 -11.46 10.89 -5.85
N THR A 85 -12.18 11.87 -5.31
CA THR A 85 -11.68 12.73 -4.22
C THR A 85 -12.09 12.26 -2.82
N GLY A 86 -12.93 11.22 -2.72
CA GLY A 86 -13.27 10.59 -1.44
C GLY A 86 -12.13 9.73 -0.91
N THR A 87 -12.25 9.31 0.33
CA THR A 87 -11.23 8.49 1.01
C THR A 87 -11.58 7.02 0.94
N ILE A 88 -10.59 6.19 0.70
CA ILE A 88 -10.67 4.72 0.79
C ILE A 88 -10.06 4.29 2.11
N THR A 89 -10.84 3.72 3.01
CA THR A 89 -10.35 3.19 4.29
C THR A 89 -10.33 1.67 4.24
N LEU A 90 -9.15 1.10 4.41
CA LEU A 90 -8.88 -0.33 4.37
C LEU A 90 -8.35 -0.82 5.71
N ASN A 91 -8.98 -1.85 6.26
CA ASN A 91 -8.37 -2.72 7.25
C ASN A 91 -7.45 -3.73 6.54
N ALA A 92 -7.13 -4.87 7.15
CA ALA A 92 -6.25 -5.81 6.48
C ALA A 92 -6.89 -6.36 5.19
N ILE A 93 -6.04 -6.56 4.19
CA ILE A 93 -6.32 -7.40 3.03
C ILE A 93 -5.37 -8.56 3.16
N ASP A 94 -5.90 -9.75 3.38
CA ASP A 94 -5.08 -10.93 3.63
C ASP A 94 -5.67 -12.16 2.96
N THR A 95 -5.10 -13.28 3.21
CA THR A 95 -5.39 -14.62 2.72
C THR A 95 -6.23 -14.70 1.44
N ASP A 96 -5.65 -15.36 0.44
CA ASP A 96 -6.38 -15.73 -0.78
C ASP A 96 -6.81 -14.56 -1.69
N ILE A 97 -6.22 -13.37 -1.53
CA ILE A 97 -6.35 -12.27 -2.50
C ILE A 97 -5.11 -12.24 -3.38
N GLU A 98 -5.31 -12.25 -4.70
CA GLU A 98 -4.22 -12.22 -5.67
C GLU A 98 -3.85 -10.77 -6.00
N ASP A 99 -4.70 -10.00 -6.68
CA ASP A 99 -4.40 -8.62 -7.02
C ASP A 99 -5.20 -7.60 -6.21
N VAL A 100 -4.56 -6.48 -5.89
CA VAL A 100 -5.20 -5.34 -5.22
C VAL A 100 -4.96 -4.06 -6.02
N THR A 101 -6.02 -3.45 -6.54
CA THR A 101 -5.97 -2.14 -7.22
C THR A 101 -6.83 -1.13 -6.50
N VAL A 102 -6.22 -0.02 -6.11
CA VAL A 102 -6.87 1.09 -5.39
C VAL A 102 -6.57 2.40 -6.11
N THR A 103 -7.58 3.25 -6.31
CA THR A 103 -7.44 4.57 -6.94
C THR A 103 -8.19 5.63 -6.15
N GLY A 104 -7.45 6.49 -5.48
CA GLY A 104 -7.93 7.58 -4.62
C GLY A 104 -7.11 7.70 -3.35
N PRO A 105 -7.32 8.76 -2.57
CA PRO A 105 -6.70 8.90 -1.25
C PRO A 105 -7.03 7.72 -0.36
N THR A 106 -6.01 7.09 0.23
CA THR A 106 -6.17 5.80 0.94
C THR A 106 -5.65 5.88 2.36
N ILE A 107 -6.43 5.40 3.32
CA ILE A 107 -6.03 5.19 4.71
C ILE A 107 -5.87 3.69 4.94
N LEU A 108 -4.67 3.27 5.31
CA LEU A 108 -4.35 1.89 5.66
C LEU A 108 -4.40 1.71 7.18
N LYS A 109 -5.31 0.87 7.65
CA LYS A 109 -5.47 0.47 9.06
C LYS A 109 -5.00 -0.95 9.33
N GLY A 110 -4.62 -1.68 8.31
CA GLY A 110 -4.11 -3.05 8.39
C GLY A 110 -3.17 -3.36 7.25
N ASN A 111 -2.58 -4.53 7.30
CA ASN A 111 -1.62 -5.01 6.31
C ASN A 111 -2.32 -5.37 4.98
N ILE A 112 -1.55 -5.35 3.90
CA ILE A 112 -1.96 -5.90 2.61
C ILE A 112 -1.05 -7.08 2.29
N THR A 113 -1.63 -8.26 2.13
CA THR A 113 -0.89 -9.46 1.71
C THR A 113 -1.57 -10.05 0.48
N THR A 114 -0.81 -10.27 -0.59
CA THR A 114 -1.29 -10.96 -1.78
C THR A 114 -0.61 -12.32 -1.93
N VAL A 115 -1.19 -13.18 -2.75
CA VAL A 115 -0.71 -14.54 -2.99
C VAL A 115 -0.53 -14.78 -4.50
N ASP A 116 0.13 -15.87 -4.87
CA ASP A 116 0.25 -16.36 -6.25
C ASP A 116 0.80 -15.34 -7.27
N GLY A 117 1.72 -14.48 -6.84
CA GLY A 117 2.33 -13.46 -7.69
C GLY A 117 1.46 -12.21 -7.91
N GLY A 118 0.43 -12.07 -7.10
CA GLY A 118 -0.50 -10.95 -7.20
C GLY A 118 0.14 -9.61 -6.84
N ALA A 119 -0.21 -8.58 -7.59
CA ALA A 119 0.35 -7.24 -7.44
C ALA A 119 -0.49 -6.33 -6.54
N VAL A 120 0.15 -5.35 -5.93
CA VAL A 120 -0.52 -4.24 -5.23
C VAL A 120 -0.25 -2.94 -5.99
N LEU A 121 -1.32 -2.29 -6.45
CA LEU A 121 -1.28 -0.96 -7.06
C LEU A 121 -2.17 0.00 -6.28
N ILE A 122 -1.56 1.01 -5.68
CA ILE A 122 -2.29 2.13 -5.04
C ILE A 122 -1.95 3.41 -5.80
N THR A 123 -2.95 4.01 -6.45
CA THR A 123 -2.82 5.29 -7.13
C THR A 123 -3.51 6.37 -6.31
N GLY A 124 -2.73 7.24 -5.70
CA GLY A 124 -3.17 8.29 -4.78
C GLY A 124 -2.35 8.30 -3.48
N ASP A 125 -2.55 9.34 -2.70
CA ASP A 125 -1.84 9.52 -1.45
C ASP A 125 -2.26 8.46 -0.42
N VAL A 126 -1.29 7.95 0.33
CA VAL A 126 -1.46 6.92 1.37
C VAL A 126 -1.19 7.51 2.74
N GLN A 127 -2.11 7.31 3.67
CA GLN A 127 -1.94 7.57 5.08
C GLN A 127 -1.88 6.26 5.86
N LEU A 128 -0.87 6.09 6.70
CA LEU A 128 -0.72 4.92 7.57
C LEU A 128 -1.43 5.20 8.91
N ASP A 129 -2.41 4.37 9.28
CA ASP A 129 -3.21 4.51 10.51
C ASP A 129 -3.23 3.22 11.35
N ALA A 130 -2.11 2.50 11.38
CA ALA A 130 -1.84 1.44 12.33
C ALA A 130 -0.37 1.50 12.78
N ALA A 131 -0.03 0.91 13.91
CA ALA A 131 1.32 0.97 14.47
C ALA A 131 2.39 0.51 13.47
N THR A 132 2.08 -0.51 12.70
CA THR A 132 2.86 -1.00 11.57
C THR A 132 1.91 -1.34 10.43
N ILE A 133 2.24 -0.91 9.23
CA ILE A 133 1.62 -1.35 7.99
C ILE A 133 2.66 -2.15 7.21
N ALA A 134 2.34 -3.41 6.94
CA ALA A 134 3.11 -4.25 6.04
C ALA A 134 2.35 -4.43 4.72
N ILE A 135 3.04 -4.27 3.59
CA ILE A 135 2.53 -4.59 2.26
C ILE A 135 3.43 -5.68 1.70
N THR A 136 2.89 -6.89 1.53
CA THR A 136 3.66 -8.07 1.17
C THR A 136 3.07 -8.76 -0.04
N THR A 137 3.89 -8.98 -1.05
CA THR A 137 3.57 -9.76 -2.25
C THR A 137 4.56 -10.91 -2.45
N ASP A 138 5.41 -11.16 -1.44
CA ASP A 138 6.37 -12.28 -1.39
C ASP A 138 5.62 -13.54 -0.94
N ASP A 139 5.37 -14.43 -1.88
CA ASP A 139 4.66 -15.69 -1.64
C ASP A 139 5.31 -16.86 -2.39
N ALA A 140 5.09 -18.06 -1.87
CA ALA A 140 5.62 -19.30 -2.46
C ALA A 140 5.10 -19.57 -3.89
N GLY A 141 3.95 -19.05 -4.25
CA GLY A 141 3.35 -19.15 -5.58
C GLY A 141 3.92 -18.18 -6.62
N GLY A 142 4.61 -17.14 -6.17
CA GLY A 142 5.22 -16.10 -7.00
C GLY A 142 5.22 -14.75 -6.29
N ASP A 143 5.92 -13.79 -6.86
CA ASP A 143 6.12 -12.46 -6.31
C ASP A 143 5.48 -11.40 -7.21
N GLY A 144 4.64 -10.56 -6.64
CA GLY A 144 4.00 -9.47 -7.35
C GLY A 144 4.68 -8.11 -7.12
N THR A 145 4.51 -7.20 -8.06
CA THR A 145 5.00 -5.84 -7.88
C THR A 145 4.18 -5.07 -6.84
N ILE A 146 4.84 -4.23 -6.07
CA ILE A 146 4.19 -3.25 -5.22
C ILE A 146 4.46 -1.87 -5.81
N THR A 147 3.38 -1.14 -6.15
CA THR A 147 3.48 0.23 -6.64
C THR A 147 2.55 1.14 -5.83
N ILE A 148 3.13 2.15 -5.21
CA ILE A 148 2.39 3.27 -4.62
C ILE A 148 2.67 4.50 -5.48
N ASP A 149 1.66 4.91 -6.27
CA ASP A 149 1.72 6.10 -7.13
C ASP A 149 1.06 7.28 -6.40
N GLY A 150 1.77 7.78 -5.40
CA GLY A 150 1.35 8.85 -4.51
C GLY A 150 2.32 9.00 -3.34
N LYS A 151 2.11 9.99 -2.51
CA LYS A 151 2.90 10.16 -1.28
C LYS A 151 2.47 9.19 -0.20
N VAL A 152 3.37 8.94 0.75
CA VAL A 152 3.10 8.12 1.94
C VAL A 152 3.43 8.93 3.18
N ASP A 153 2.45 9.15 4.04
CA ASP A 153 2.60 9.83 5.32
C ASP A 153 2.00 8.99 6.46
N SER A 154 2.47 9.21 7.68
CA SER A 154 1.83 8.68 8.87
C SER A 154 0.51 9.39 9.16
N GLU A 155 -0.30 8.84 10.06
CA GLU A 155 -1.43 9.55 10.65
C GLU A 155 -0.92 10.75 11.45
N ASN A 156 -1.68 11.85 11.40
CA ASN A 156 -1.36 13.10 12.09
C ASN A 156 -0.97 12.87 13.56
N ALA A 157 0.22 13.37 13.92
CA ALA A 157 0.85 13.32 15.24
C ALA A 157 1.21 11.91 15.77
N THR A 158 1.13 10.85 14.98
CA THR A 158 1.53 9.50 15.37
C THR A 158 2.37 8.85 14.27
N ASN A 159 3.67 8.69 14.54
CA ASN A 159 4.58 8.08 13.58
C ASN A 159 4.32 6.57 13.45
N ARG A 160 4.21 6.07 12.22
CA ARG A 160 3.88 4.69 11.88
C ARG A 160 5.06 4.01 11.19
N ASN A 161 5.15 2.70 11.31
CA ASN A 161 6.12 1.90 10.56
C ASN A 161 5.53 1.51 9.19
N LEU A 162 6.36 1.58 8.16
CA LEU A 162 6.06 1.00 6.85
C LEU A 162 7.06 -0.10 6.51
N ASP A 163 6.55 -1.27 6.20
CA ASP A 163 7.31 -2.43 5.75
C ASP A 163 6.78 -2.90 4.39
N ILE A 164 7.62 -2.96 3.38
CA ILE A 164 7.28 -3.39 2.02
C ILE A 164 8.15 -4.58 1.63
N VAL A 165 7.52 -5.70 1.27
CA VAL A 165 8.21 -6.92 0.86
C VAL A 165 7.62 -7.41 -0.46
N SER A 166 8.32 -7.19 -1.56
CA SER A 166 7.90 -7.59 -2.91
C SER A 166 8.59 -8.85 -3.44
N GLY A 167 9.29 -9.58 -2.58
CA GLY A 167 10.01 -10.78 -2.99
C GLY A 167 11.04 -10.49 -4.09
N SER A 168 10.96 -11.20 -5.20
CA SER A 168 11.82 -10.99 -6.38
C SER A 168 11.27 -9.91 -7.33
N ALA A 169 10.06 -9.39 -7.08
CA ALA A 169 9.45 -8.35 -7.90
C ALA A 169 9.88 -6.93 -7.47
N LEU A 170 9.48 -5.93 -8.23
CA LEU A 170 9.81 -4.53 -7.97
C LEU A 170 8.92 -3.93 -6.87
N ALA A 171 9.54 -3.23 -5.90
CA ALA A 171 8.88 -2.29 -5.02
C ALA A 171 9.10 -0.85 -5.51
N LYS A 172 8.02 -0.08 -5.73
CA LYS A 172 8.09 1.28 -6.25
C LYS A 172 7.21 2.24 -5.47
N ILE A 173 7.76 3.40 -5.09
CA ILE A 173 7.01 4.55 -4.57
C ILE A 173 7.36 5.77 -5.41
N THR A 174 6.35 6.45 -6.00
CA THR A 174 6.58 7.60 -6.88
C THR A 174 6.52 8.93 -6.14
N GLY A 175 5.70 9.02 -5.12
CA GLY A 175 5.52 10.23 -4.32
C GLY A 175 6.52 10.37 -3.18
N ASN A 176 6.40 11.46 -2.46
CA ASN A 176 7.25 11.72 -1.29
C ASN A 176 6.82 10.84 -0.09
N ILE A 177 7.77 10.56 0.79
CA ILE A 177 7.57 9.74 1.99
C ILE A 177 7.82 10.60 3.23
N GLY A 178 6.84 10.66 4.14
CA GLY A 178 6.95 11.33 5.43
C GLY A 178 7.17 12.84 5.34
N THR A 179 6.65 13.49 4.28
CA THR A 179 6.87 14.94 4.08
C THR A 179 5.88 15.80 4.83
N THR A 180 4.73 15.26 5.18
CA THR A 180 3.72 15.94 6.02
C THR A 180 3.80 15.41 7.44
N ASP A 181 3.69 14.11 7.59
CA ASP A 181 3.77 13.41 8.88
C ASP A 181 4.79 12.26 8.75
N ALA A 182 5.90 12.38 9.50
CA ALA A 182 7.03 11.47 9.39
C ALA A 182 6.67 10.02 9.78
N LEU A 183 7.34 9.05 9.17
CA LEU A 183 7.26 7.64 9.55
C LEU A 183 8.13 7.38 10.81
N ALA A 184 7.78 6.33 11.56
CA ALA A 184 8.63 5.81 12.62
C ALA A 184 9.82 5.03 12.04
N THR A 185 9.54 4.11 11.11
CA THR A 185 10.55 3.36 10.34
C THR A 185 10.10 3.19 8.90
N LEU A 186 11.06 2.95 8.01
CA LEU A 186 10.82 2.61 6.60
C LEU A 186 11.71 1.43 6.23
N ASP A 187 11.10 0.29 5.95
CA ASP A 187 11.77 -0.92 5.51
C ASP A 187 11.20 -1.35 4.14
N ILE A 188 12.06 -1.48 3.13
CA ILE A 188 11.67 -1.90 1.78
C ILE A 188 12.59 -3.00 1.30
N ASN A 189 12.06 -4.22 1.14
CA ASN A 189 12.83 -5.41 0.78
C ASN A 189 14.03 -5.64 1.73
N ALA A 190 13.91 -5.23 2.99
CA ALA A 190 15.01 -5.15 3.96
C ALA A 190 15.22 -6.42 4.76
N THR A 191 14.43 -7.47 4.55
CA THR A 191 14.45 -8.67 5.40
C THR A 191 15.71 -9.52 5.24
N GLY A 192 16.44 -9.38 4.13
CA GLY A 192 17.57 -10.27 3.80
C GLY A 192 17.16 -11.74 3.62
N ALA A 193 15.86 -12.03 3.58
CA ALA A 193 15.34 -13.37 3.39
C ALA A 193 15.72 -13.91 2.00
N ALA A 194 15.90 -15.22 1.92
CA ALA A 194 16.15 -15.88 0.64
C ALA A 194 14.90 -15.71 -0.24
N GLY A 195 15.07 -15.17 -1.45
CA GLY A 195 13.99 -14.87 -2.37
C GLY A 195 13.66 -13.38 -2.47
N VAL A 196 13.94 -12.57 -1.47
CA VAL A 196 13.74 -11.12 -1.54
C VAL A 196 14.89 -10.48 -2.32
N THR A 197 14.78 -10.53 -3.65
CA THR A 197 15.81 -10.08 -4.60
C THR A 197 15.31 -8.95 -5.50
N GLY A 198 14.05 -8.52 -5.35
CA GLY A 198 13.44 -7.48 -6.13
C GLY A 198 14.12 -6.12 -5.98
N GLY A 199 14.15 -5.35 -7.06
CA GLY A 199 14.67 -3.98 -7.03
C GLY A 199 13.75 -3.03 -6.26
N VAL A 200 14.30 -1.88 -5.87
CA VAL A 200 13.52 -0.81 -5.22
C VAL A 200 13.67 0.48 -6.03
N THR A 201 12.56 1.16 -6.27
CA THR A 201 12.56 2.47 -6.94
C THR A 201 11.81 3.50 -6.11
N LEU A 202 12.51 4.54 -5.67
CA LEU A 202 11.93 5.70 -5.01
C LEU A 202 12.10 6.93 -5.91
N GLU A 203 10.99 7.48 -6.39
CA GLU A 203 11.01 8.64 -7.30
C GLU A 203 10.84 9.96 -6.52
N GLY A 204 10.19 9.93 -5.37
CA GLY A 204 10.01 11.07 -4.48
C GLY A 204 11.11 11.24 -3.44
N ASN A 205 10.97 12.29 -2.65
CA ASN A 205 11.85 12.57 -1.51
C ASN A 205 11.45 11.74 -0.28
N ILE A 206 12.41 11.46 0.61
CA ILE A 206 12.13 11.05 1.98
C ILE A 206 12.30 12.29 2.86
N GLY A 207 11.22 12.76 3.47
CA GLY A 207 11.20 14.02 4.21
C GLY A 207 11.23 15.26 3.32
N SER A 208 11.33 16.42 3.95
CA SER A 208 11.50 17.71 3.28
C SER A 208 12.89 18.27 3.58
N GLY A 209 13.39 19.17 2.74
CA GLY A 209 14.78 19.68 2.80
C GLY A 209 15.17 20.49 4.04
N SER A 210 14.38 20.44 5.12
CA SER A 210 14.70 21.10 6.38
C SER A 210 15.19 20.09 7.42
N THR A 211 16.24 20.43 8.15
CA THR A 211 16.94 19.54 9.09
C THR A 211 16.33 19.48 10.50
N SER A 212 15.12 19.97 10.72
CA SER A 212 14.53 20.02 12.07
C SER A 212 13.13 19.43 12.16
N GLY A 213 12.95 18.50 13.08
CA GLY A 213 11.67 18.03 13.62
C GLY A 213 10.73 17.38 12.59
N SER A 214 9.61 18.02 12.33
CA SER A 214 8.53 17.52 11.46
C SER A 214 8.87 17.44 9.96
N ASN A 215 10.08 17.79 9.57
CA ASN A 215 10.50 17.75 8.16
C ASN A 215 11.31 16.50 7.80
N MET A 216 11.53 15.61 8.74
CA MET A 216 12.17 14.32 8.48
C MET A 216 11.14 13.32 7.95
N GLY A 217 11.50 12.56 6.93
CA GLY A 217 10.66 11.49 6.41
C GLY A 217 10.53 10.31 7.36
N VAL A 218 11.59 10.07 8.15
CA VAL A 218 11.62 9.10 9.25
C VAL A 218 12.12 9.83 10.49
N VAL A 219 11.46 9.63 11.63
CA VAL A 219 11.75 10.34 12.88
C VAL A 219 13.15 10.07 13.43
N ALA A 220 13.62 10.94 14.32
CA ALA A 220 14.89 10.77 15.02
C ALA A 220 14.96 9.40 15.73
N GLY A 221 16.01 8.64 15.43
CA GLY A 221 16.22 7.29 15.93
C GLY A 221 15.46 6.19 15.18
N GLY A 222 14.58 6.53 14.22
CA GLY A 222 13.93 5.57 13.35
C GLY A 222 14.89 5.01 12.29
N ALA A 223 14.75 3.73 11.95
CA ALA A 223 15.55 3.10 10.90
C ALA A 223 14.94 3.31 9.51
N THR A 224 15.81 3.42 8.51
CA THR A 224 15.45 3.37 7.09
C THR A 224 16.32 2.32 6.43
N ASN A 225 15.72 1.20 6.04
CA ASN A 225 16.41 0.08 5.40
C ASN A 225 15.81 -0.18 4.02
N ILE A 226 16.62 -0.10 2.98
CA ILE A 226 16.21 -0.31 1.60
C ILE A 226 17.08 -1.39 1.00
N GLY A 227 16.47 -2.53 0.70
CA GLY A 227 17.18 -3.75 0.39
C GLY A 227 17.76 -4.43 1.64
N GLY A 228 18.00 -5.73 1.60
CA GLY A 228 18.44 -6.50 2.76
C GLY A 228 19.67 -7.38 2.51
N SER A 229 20.20 -7.36 1.30
CA SER A 229 21.38 -8.15 0.95
C SER A 229 21.97 -7.72 -0.39
N THR A 230 23.17 -8.20 -0.69
CA THR A 230 23.81 -7.99 -2.01
C THR A 230 23.08 -8.69 -3.16
N THR A 231 22.10 -9.54 -2.88
CA THR A 231 21.25 -10.19 -3.89
C THR A 231 19.97 -9.39 -4.18
N THR A 232 19.61 -8.42 -3.35
CA THR A 232 18.56 -7.45 -3.68
C THR A 232 18.88 -6.76 -5.00
N GLY A 233 17.90 -6.55 -5.84
CA GLY A 233 18.05 -5.93 -7.15
C GLY A 233 18.59 -4.50 -7.09
N VAL A 234 18.55 -3.79 -8.19
CA VAL A 234 19.04 -2.40 -8.24
C VAL A 234 18.12 -1.50 -7.42
N ILE A 235 18.74 -0.67 -6.56
CA ILE A 235 18.05 0.39 -5.83
C ILE A 235 18.17 1.68 -6.64
N THR A 236 17.03 2.25 -7.04
CA THR A 236 16.97 3.51 -7.79
C THR A 236 16.38 4.60 -6.93
N LEU A 237 17.13 5.67 -6.72
CA LEU A 237 16.73 6.85 -5.96
C LEU A 237 16.69 8.05 -6.92
N SER A 238 15.51 8.62 -7.13
CA SER A 238 15.30 9.76 -8.05
C SER A 238 14.86 11.05 -7.32
N GLY A 239 14.57 10.97 -6.03
CA GLY A 239 14.35 12.15 -5.19
C GLY A 239 15.62 12.95 -4.96
N SER A 240 15.48 14.21 -4.59
CA SER A 240 16.60 15.12 -4.31
C SER A 240 16.92 15.25 -2.82
N VAL A 241 16.05 14.75 -1.93
CA VAL A 241 16.20 14.85 -0.48
C VAL A 241 15.90 13.50 0.17
N TYR A 242 16.80 13.05 1.03
CA TYR A 242 16.63 11.84 1.86
C TYR A 242 16.97 12.21 3.30
N ASN A 243 16.00 12.81 3.96
CA ASN A 243 16.13 13.32 5.33
C ASN A 243 15.53 12.31 6.32
N VAL A 244 16.40 11.55 6.97
CA VAL A 244 16.02 10.52 7.94
C VAL A 244 16.69 10.82 9.28
N GLY A 245 15.96 10.64 10.36
CA GLY A 245 16.44 10.95 11.70
C GLY A 245 17.31 9.87 12.36
N GLY A 246 17.47 8.74 11.70
CA GLY A 246 18.27 7.60 12.17
C GLY A 246 19.25 7.10 11.11
N ASN A 247 19.64 5.84 11.24
CA ASN A 247 20.50 5.22 10.24
C ASN A 247 19.74 4.96 8.96
N ILE A 248 20.41 5.15 7.82
CA ILE A 248 19.96 4.65 6.52
C ILE A 248 20.87 3.51 6.08
N ALA A 249 20.30 2.36 5.75
CA ALA A 249 21.00 1.24 5.14
C ALA A 249 20.47 1.04 3.72
N LEU A 250 21.37 0.96 2.76
CA LEU A 250 21.08 0.66 1.35
C LEU A 250 21.87 -0.58 0.96
N GLU A 251 21.18 -1.69 0.73
CA GLU A 251 21.82 -2.98 0.42
C GLU A 251 21.23 -3.58 -0.85
N GLY A 252 21.94 -3.49 -1.96
CA GLY A 252 21.50 -3.98 -3.26
C GLY A 252 22.65 -4.34 -4.19
N SER A 253 22.35 -5.02 -5.29
CA SER A 253 23.31 -5.40 -6.32
C SER A 253 23.87 -4.22 -7.11
N GLY A 254 23.21 -3.05 -7.03
CA GLY A 254 23.62 -1.81 -7.65
C GLY A 254 22.78 -0.64 -7.18
N PHE A 255 23.30 0.56 -7.38
CA PHE A 255 22.63 1.80 -7.01
C PHE A 255 22.58 2.73 -8.22
N THR A 256 21.42 3.34 -8.43
CA THR A 256 21.22 4.39 -9.42
C THR A 256 20.64 5.62 -8.73
N ILE A 257 21.31 6.77 -8.88
CA ILE A 257 20.85 8.05 -8.36
C ILE A 257 20.54 8.94 -9.56
N ASN A 258 19.27 9.30 -9.75
CA ASN A 258 18.75 10.03 -10.91
C ASN A 258 18.25 11.44 -10.55
N GLY A 259 18.81 12.09 -9.56
CA GLY A 259 18.40 13.43 -9.16
C GLY A 259 18.81 14.49 -10.19
N SER A 260 17.93 15.46 -10.45
CA SER A 260 18.24 16.61 -11.31
C SER A 260 19.27 17.58 -10.70
N SER A 261 19.74 17.33 -9.50
CA SER A 261 20.66 18.18 -8.75
C SER A 261 21.71 17.40 -7.96
N ASP A 262 21.96 16.14 -8.26
CA ASP A 262 23.06 15.29 -7.74
C ASP A 262 23.43 15.47 -6.24
N VAL A 263 22.47 15.84 -5.38
CA VAL A 263 22.73 16.03 -3.96
C VAL A 263 21.93 15.00 -3.16
N LEU A 264 22.58 13.88 -2.86
CA LEU A 264 22.12 12.98 -1.81
C LEU A 264 22.51 13.62 -0.46
N MET A 265 21.56 14.23 0.22
CA MET A 265 21.76 14.74 1.57
C MET A 265 21.31 13.67 2.56
N ILE A 266 22.25 12.98 3.16
CA ILE A 266 22.03 12.09 4.30
C ILE A 266 22.46 12.89 5.53
N THR A 267 21.52 13.24 6.40
CA THR A 267 21.81 14.01 7.63
C THR A 267 21.42 13.20 8.86
#